data_36e379fa3dc1728acf5f2f5ddf315468
#
_entry.id   36e379fa3dc1728acf5f2f5ddf315468
#
_cell.length_a   1.000
_cell.length_b   1.000
_cell.length_c   1.000
_cell.angle_alpha   90.00
_cell.angle_beta   90.00
_cell.angle_gamma   90.00
#
_symmetry.space_group_name_H-M   'P 1'
#
loop_
_entity.id
_entity.type
_entity.pdbx_description
1 polymer ?
#
loop_
_entity_poly.entity_id
_entity_poly.type
_entity_poly.pdbx_seq_one_letter_code
_entity_poly.pdbx_strand_id
1 'polypeptide(L)'
;MEILQIVLRYVLTIYLVILVGRMIFGWIQVFAREWRPTGVLLVLAEAIFTVTDPPLKFLRRFIPPLRLGMVAMDLSFMVLFIVVLILLEVAVPHL
;
A
#
# COMPACT_ATOMS: atom_id res chain seq x y z
N MET A 1 22.53 3.53 13.72
CA MET A 1 21.92 3.98 14.99
C MET A 1 20.74 3.08 15.33
N GLU A 2 20.80 2.48 16.51
CA GLU A 2 19.79 1.48 16.90
C GLU A 2 18.38 2.03 17.03
N ILE A 3 18.25 3.23 17.60
CA ILE A 3 16.93 3.84 17.78
C ILE A 3 16.29 4.14 16.42
N LEU A 4 17.08 4.67 15.48
CA LEU A 4 16.59 4.96 14.15
C LEU A 4 16.16 3.68 13.42
N GLN A 5 16.93 2.61 13.54
CA GLN A 5 16.57 1.32 12.95
C GLN A 5 15.25 0.79 13.51
N ILE A 6 15.09 0.86 14.84
CA ILE A 6 13.89 0.36 15.50
C ILE A 6 12.66 1.16 15.04
N VAL A 7 12.76 2.49 15.04
CA VAL A 7 11.66 3.36 14.64
C VAL A 7 11.28 3.12 13.19
N LEU A 8 12.27 3.09 12.30
CA LEU A 8 12.01 2.86 10.87
C LEU A 8 11.42 1.48 10.61
N ARG A 9 11.90 0.48 11.33
CA ARG A 9 11.37 -0.89 11.18
C ARG A 9 9.90 -0.94 11.58
N TYR A 10 9.53 -0.34 12.71
CA TYR A 10 8.14 -0.32 13.13
C TYR A 10 7.27 0.49 12.17
N VAL A 11 7.72 1.67 11.77
CA VAL A 11 6.96 2.53 10.85
C VAL A 11 6.74 1.82 9.52
N LEU A 12 7.78 1.23 8.95
CA LEU A 12 7.67 0.54 7.66
C LEU A 12 6.83 -0.73 7.77
N THR A 13 6.93 -1.46 8.88
CA THR A 13 6.13 -2.65 9.10
C THR A 13 4.64 -2.29 9.20
N ILE A 14 4.32 -1.24 9.95
CA ILE A 14 2.93 -0.76 10.03
C ILE A 14 2.45 -0.33 8.66
N TYR A 15 3.26 0.39 7.91
CA TYR A 15 2.92 0.82 6.56
C TYR A 15 2.67 -0.37 5.64
N LEU A 16 3.50 -1.41 5.75
CA LEU A 16 3.33 -2.63 4.97
C LEU A 16 2.00 -3.32 5.28
N VAL A 17 1.63 -3.39 6.56
CA VAL A 17 0.33 -3.93 6.98
C VAL A 17 -0.81 -3.12 6.38
N ILE A 18 -0.68 -1.79 6.38
CA ILE A 18 -1.67 -0.91 5.77
C ILE A 18 -1.79 -1.18 4.26
N LEU A 19 -0.67 -1.37 3.58
CA LEU A 19 -0.67 -1.71 2.14
C LEU A 19 -1.37 -3.04 1.87
N VAL A 20 -1.14 -4.03 2.72
CA VAL A 20 -1.84 -5.33 2.61
C VAL A 20 -3.35 -5.12 2.78
N GLY A 21 -3.75 -4.31 3.75
CA GLY A 21 -5.16 -3.98 3.94
C GLY A 21 -5.77 -3.33 2.71
N ARG A 22 -5.05 -2.38 2.11
CA ARG A 22 -5.50 -1.75 0.87
C ARG A 22 -5.67 -2.76 -0.26
N MET A 23 -4.75 -3.70 -0.37
CA MET A 23 -4.82 -4.75 -1.37
C MET A 23 -6.06 -5.63 -1.17
N ILE A 24 -6.34 -5.99 0.08
CA ILE A 24 -7.52 -6.80 0.41
C ILE A 24 -8.80 -6.06 0.05
N PHE A 25 -8.91 -4.78 0.40
CA PHE A 25 -10.08 -3.97 0.02
C PHE A 25 -10.23 -3.89 -1.50
N GLY A 26 -9.13 -3.74 -2.22
CA GLY A 26 -9.16 -3.72 -3.68
C GLY A 26 -9.68 -5.03 -4.26
N TRP A 27 -9.23 -6.15 -3.71
CA TRP A 27 -9.71 -7.46 -4.14
C TRP A 27 -11.20 -7.65 -3.86
N ILE A 28 -11.67 -7.24 -2.69
CA ILE A 28 -13.08 -7.33 -2.34
C ILE A 28 -13.91 -6.52 -3.33
N GLN A 29 -13.48 -5.32 -3.69
CA GLN A 29 -14.19 -4.48 -4.65
C GLN A 29 -14.23 -5.09 -6.04
N VAL A 30 -13.19 -5.84 -6.43
CA VAL A 30 -13.17 -6.53 -7.73
C VAL A 30 -14.13 -7.71 -7.74
N PHE A 31 -14.13 -8.52 -6.69
CA PHE A 31 -14.95 -9.73 -6.61
C PHE A 31 -16.39 -9.45 -6.17
N ALA A 32 -16.61 -8.40 -5.40
CA ALA A 32 -17.94 -8.03 -4.91
C ALA A 32 -18.17 -6.55 -5.19
N ARG A 33 -18.51 -6.23 -6.44
CA ARG A 33 -18.66 -4.84 -6.89
C ARG A 33 -19.75 -4.08 -6.15
N GLU A 34 -20.76 -4.78 -5.66
CA GLU A 34 -21.86 -4.16 -4.92
C GLU A 34 -21.53 -3.94 -3.46
N TRP A 35 -20.47 -4.57 -2.96
CA TRP A 35 -20.09 -4.42 -1.57
C TRP A 35 -19.53 -3.02 -1.31
N ARG A 36 -20.07 -2.37 -0.32
CA ARG A 36 -19.59 -1.06 0.12
C ARG A 36 -19.33 -1.10 1.61
N PRO A 37 -18.13 -0.71 2.06
CA PRO A 37 -17.88 -0.65 3.49
C PRO A 37 -18.74 0.41 4.16
N THR A 38 -19.26 0.08 5.35
CA THR A 38 -20.06 1.00 6.14
C THR A 38 -19.55 1.02 7.56
N GLY A 39 -19.87 2.09 8.29
CA GLY A 39 -19.50 2.22 9.69
C GLY A 39 -18.00 2.20 9.90
N VAL A 40 -17.53 1.35 10.81
CA VAL A 40 -16.11 1.27 11.17
C VAL A 40 -15.25 0.86 9.96
N LEU A 41 -15.75 -0.05 9.13
CA LEU A 41 -15.03 -0.48 7.94
C LEU A 41 -14.81 0.65 6.96
N LEU A 42 -15.79 1.55 6.82
CA LEU A 42 -15.64 2.72 5.96
C LEU A 42 -14.54 3.64 6.49
N VAL A 43 -14.51 3.89 7.79
CA VAL A 43 -13.47 4.72 8.41
C VAL A 43 -12.10 4.11 8.20
N LEU A 44 -11.96 2.80 8.40
CA LEU A 44 -10.70 2.09 8.18
C LEU A 44 -10.25 2.18 6.73
N ALA A 45 -11.17 1.96 5.79
CA ALA A 45 -10.86 2.03 4.37
C ALA A 45 -10.40 3.43 3.98
N GLU A 46 -11.09 4.47 4.44
CA GLU A 46 -10.70 5.85 4.15
C GLU A 46 -9.33 6.19 4.74
N ALA A 47 -9.05 5.74 5.96
CA ALA A 47 -7.76 5.98 6.60
C ALA A 47 -6.64 5.29 5.82
N ILE A 48 -6.85 4.03 5.42
CA ILE A 48 -5.87 3.27 4.65
C ILE A 48 -5.59 3.97 3.32
N PHE A 49 -6.62 4.34 2.58
CA PHE A 49 -6.45 5.01 1.29
C PHE A 49 -5.80 6.38 1.45
N THR A 50 -6.17 7.14 2.46
CA THR A 50 -5.59 8.46 2.71
C THR A 50 -4.09 8.39 2.97
N VAL A 51 -3.64 7.38 3.72
CA VAL A 51 -2.23 7.20 4.06
C VAL A 51 -1.43 6.67 2.87
N THR A 52 -2.05 5.82 2.03
CA THR A 52 -1.35 5.19 0.90
C THR A 52 -1.41 5.99 -0.39
N ASP A 53 -2.40 6.88 -0.55
CA ASP A 53 -2.58 7.63 -1.79
C ASP A 53 -1.41 8.56 -2.17
N PRO A 54 -0.82 9.34 -1.24
CA PRO A 54 0.24 10.29 -1.63
C PRO A 54 1.42 9.64 -2.36
N PRO A 55 2.07 8.59 -1.83
CA PRO A 55 3.15 7.94 -2.56
C PRO A 55 2.69 7.26 -3.85
N LEU A 56 1.46 6.70 -3.86
CA LEU A 56 0.93 6.08 -5.07
C LEU A 56 0.68 7.10 -6.17
N LYS A 57 0.15 8.27 -5.83
CA LYS A 57 -0.04 9.35 -6.81
C LYS A 57 1.28 9.83 -7.36
N PHE A 58 2.30 9.92 -6.51
CA PHE A 58 3.64 10.30 -6.95
C PHE A 58 4.19 9.28 -7.96
N LEU A 59 4.07 7.99 -7.67
CA LEU A 59 4.54 6.94 -8.56
C LEU A 59 3.76 6.89 -9.87
N ARG A 60 2.46 7.17 -9.83
CA ARG A 60 1.62 7.14 -11.02
C ARG A 60 1.98 8.21 -12.05
N ARG A 61 2.71 9.25 -11.65
CA ARG A 61 3.23 10.24 -12.59
C ARG A 61 4.27 9.64 -13.52
N PHE A 62 5.00 8.63 -13.06
CA PHE A 62 6.09 8.01 -13.80
C PHE A 62 5.71 6.66 -14.38
N ILE A 63 4.78 5.96 -13.73
CA ILE A 63 4.39 4.60 -14.11
C ILE A 63 2.91 4.61 -14.49
N PRO A 64 2.58 4.47 -15.80
CA PRO A 64 1.18 4.41 -16.21
C PRO A 64 0.54 3.10 -15.76
N PRO A 65 -0.75 3.10 -15.41
CA PRO A 65 -1.43 1.88 -15.04
C PRO A 65 -1.52 0.94 -16.25
N LEU A 66 -1.26 -0.33 -16.00
CA LEU A 66 -1.34 -1.36 -17.03
C LEU A 66 -2.70 -2.02 -16.96
N ARG A 67 -3.46 -1.93 -18.04
CA ARG A 67 -4.76 -2.56 -18.12
C ARG A 67 -4.65 -3.83 -18.93
N LEU A 68 -4.93 -4.96 -18.29
CA LEU A 68 -4.94 -6.27 -18.93
C LEU A 68 -6.36 -6.79 -18.93
N GLY A 69 -7.04 -6.66 -20.07
CA GLY A 69 -8.42 -7.11 -20.20
C GLY A 69 -9.35 -6.37 -19.25
N MET A 70 -10.08 -7.12 -18.42
CA MET A 70 -11.02 -6.54 -17.45
C MET A 70 -10.38 -6.16 -16.11
N VAL A 71 -9.11 -6.50 -15.92
CA VAL A 71 -8.39 -6.24 -14.67
C VAL A 71 -7.36 -5.15 -14.91
N ALA A 72 -7.46 -4.07 -14.16
CA ALA A 72 -6.44 -3.03 -14.14
C ALA A 72 -5.41 -3.39 -13.07
N MET A 73 -4.16 -3.61 -13.48
CA MET A 73 -3.08 -3.85 -12.55
C MET A 73 -2.43 -2.52 -12.20
N ASP A 74 -2.37 -2.24 -10.90
CA ASP A 74 -1.75 -1.02 -10.40
C ASP A 74 -0.25 -1.29 -10.20
N LEU A 75 0.53 -0.98 -11.23
CA LEU A 75 1.99 -1.15 -11.17
C LEU A 75 2.60 -0.25 -10.11
N SER A 76 2.04 0.94 -9.90
CA SER A 76 2.53 1.85 -8.87
C SER A 76 2.40 1.24 -7.48
N PHE A 77 1.29 0.56 -7.22
CA PHE A 77 1.10 -0.14 -5.95
C PHE A 77 2.13 -1.26 -5.77
N MET A 78 2.35 -2.05 -6.81
CA MET A 78 3.34 -3.14 -6.76
C MET A 78 4.74 -2.60 -6.52
N VAL A 79 5.11 -1.51 -7.19
CA VAL A 79 6.41 -0.87 -7.00
C VAL A 79 6.55 -0.35 -5.58
N LEU A 80 5.53 0.32 -5.06
CA LEU A 80 5.54 0.82 -3.69
C LEU A 80 5.70 -0.32 -2.68
N PHE A 81 4.97 -1.41 -2.86
CA PHE A 81 5.06 -2.57 -1.99
C PHE A 81 6.48 -3.16 -1.97
N ILE A 82 7.06 -3.31 -3.15
CA ILE A 82 8.42 -3.82 -3.29
C ILE A 82 9.44 -2.87 -2.65
N VAL A 83 9.28 -1.56 -2.86
CA VAL A 83 10.18 -0.56 -2.27
C VAL A 83 10.15 -0.64 -0.75
N VAL A 84 8.96 -0.75 -0.15
CA VAL A 84 8.82 -0.88 1.30
C VAL A 84 9.49 -2.16 1.80
N LEU A 85 9.32 -3.28 1.08
CA LEU A 85 9.97 -4.53 1.43
C LEU A 85 11.49 -4.41 1.37
N ILE A 86 12.02 -3.80 0.33
CA ILE A 86 13.47 -3.59 0.18
C ILE A 86 14.00 -2.72 1.32
N LEU A 87 13.29 -1.65 1.65
CA LEU A 87 13.70 -0.78 2.75
C LEU A 87 13.75 -1.53 4.08
N LEU A 88 12.77 -2.41 4.32
CA LEU A 88 12.74 -3.20 5.55
C LEU A 88 13.86 -4.24 5.60
N GLU A 89 14.09 -4.94 4.49
CA GLU A 89 14.99 -6.09 4.48
C GLU A 89 16.45 -5.69 4.22
N VAL A 90 16.68 -4.62 3.48
CA VAL A 90 18.02 -4.24 3.03
C VAL A 90 18.49 -2.94 3.68
N ALA A 91 17.72 -1.87 3.57
CA ALA A 91 18.16 -0.55 4.00
C ALA A 91 18.19 -0.40 5.51
N VAL A 92 17.13 -0.84 6.20
CA VAL A 92 17.02 -0.67 7.66
C VAL A 92 18.14 -1.39 8.40
N PRO A 93 18.50 -2.66 8.07
CA PRO A 93 19.60 -3.34 8.77
C PRO A 93 20.97 -2.67 8.61
N HIS A 94 21.13 -1.85 7.57
CA HIS A 94 22.40 -1.17 7.30
C HIS A 94 22.47 0.24 7.88
N LEU A 95 21.40 0.69 8.49
CA LEU A 95 21.42 1.99 9.18
C LEU A 95 22.07 1.86 10.56
#